data_ec62c430c6f7fecafe23580822bbed1f
#
_entry.id   ec62c430c6f7fecafe23580822bbed1f
#
_cell.length_a   1.000
_cell.length_b   1.000
_cell.length_c   1.000
_cell.angle_alpha   90.00
_cell.angle_beta   90.00
_cell.angle_gamma   90.00
#
_symmetry.space_group_name_H-M   'P 1'
#
loop_
_entity.id
_entity.type
_entity.pdbx_description
1 polymer ?
#
loop_
_entity_poly.entity_id
_entity_poly.type
_entity_poly.pdbx_seq_one_letter_code
_entity_poly.pdbx_strand_id
1 'polypeptide(L)'
;MKEKVFNIIQIGDKSNRISRAFDVFITITIFANIAVTVLLTFQELAAFFFVFHIIEWITLFIFFVEYALRIWTADYLYPDKSELQSRLHFLISFDGIVDLLTIIPAFFLSGMVIFRMLRVARIFHLFRLNARYDSFNVITTVLYEKRNQIISSVFIVLILMLASSLCMYSVEHAAQPEVFRNAFSGMWWSMSTLLTVGYGDIYPITTLGRVMAIVIAYLGVGV
;
A
#
# COMPACT_ATOMS: atom_id res chain seq x y z
N MET A 1 11.82 -26.42 -21.56
CA MET A 1 11.96 -24.96 -21.70
C MET A 1 11.21 -24.24 -20.57
N LYS A 2 9.95 -24.58 -20.33
CA LYS A 2 9.07 -24.00 -19.29
C LYS A 2 9.67 -24.08 -17.89
N GLU A 3 10.18 -25.24 -17.48
CA GLU A 3 10.86 -25.44 -16.18
C GLU A 3 12.11 -24.56 -16.01
N LYS A 4 12.92 -24.39 -17.06
CA LYS A 4 14.07 -23.47 -17.00
C LYS A 4 13.65 -22.03 -16.78
N VAL A 5 12.57 -21.59 -17.43
CA VAL A 5 12.01 -20.24 -17.23
C VAL A 5 11.49 -20.10 -15.81
N PHE A 6 10.73 -21.08 -15.30
CA PHE A 6 10.25 -21.10 -13.93
C PHE A 6 11.41 -20.93 -12.92
N ASN A 7 12.48 -21.71 -13.06
CA ASN A 7 13.66 -21.66 -12.16
C ASN A 7 14.43 -20.33 -12.24
N ILE A 8 14.25 -19.55 -13.30
CA ILE A 8 14.86 -18.22 -13.43
C ILE A 8 13.99 -17.16 -12.75
N ILE A 9 12.65 -17.21 -12.96
CA ILE A 9 11.72 -16.18 -12.48
C ILE A 9 11.18 -16.45 -11.08
N GLN A 10 11.39 -17.68 -10.55
CA GLN A 10 11.01 -18.00 -9.18
C GLN A 10 11.92 -17.28 -8.20
N ILE A 11 11.31 -16.50 -7.32
CA ILE A 11 12.02 -15.73 -6.30
C ILE A 11 12.61 -16.67 -5.24
N GLY A 12 13.88 -16.47 -4.88
CA GLY A 12 14.48 -17.10 -3.70
C GLY A 12 15.37 -18.30 -3.94
N ASP A 13 15.60 -18.74 -5.17
CA ASP A 13 16.61 -19.78 -5.45
C ASP A 13 18.03 -19.19 -5.31
N LYS A 14 18.61 -19.34 -4.11
CA LYS A 14 19.97 -18.86 -3.80
C LYS A 14 21.06 -19.63 -4.54
N SER A 15 20.77 -20.82 -5.11
CA SER A 15 21.73 -21.68 -5.77
C SER A 15 21.99 -21.29 -7.22
N ASN A 16 21.02 -20.68 -7.90
CA ASN A 16 21.10 -20.35 -9.32
C ASN A 16 21.55 -18.90 -9.54
N ARG A 17 22.75 -18.72 -10.14
CA ARG A 17 23.30 -17.38 -10.46
C ARG A 17 22.42 -16.58 -11.42
N ILE A 18 21.76 -17.26 -12.38
CA ILE A 18 20.91 -16.62 -13.38
C ILE A 18 19.62 -16.09 -12.70
N SER A 19 19.00 -16.87 -11.83
CA SER A 19 17.85 -16.44 -11.03
C SER A 19 18.19 -15.21 -10.18
N ARG A 20 19.38 -15.22 -9.55
CA ARG A 20 19.85 -14.06 -8.76
C ARG A 20 20.05 -12.80 -9.62
N ALA A 21 20.61 -12.96 -10.82
CA ALA A 21 20.81 -11.84 -11.75
C ALA A 21 19.45 -11.27 -12.21
N PHE A 22 18.48 -12.14 -12.48
CA PHE A 22 17.11 -11.75 -12.82
C PHE A 22 16.44 -11.00 -11.68
N ASP A 23 16.54 -11.48 -10.44
CA ASP A 23 15.99 -10.80 -9.27
C ASP A 23 16.61 -9.40 -9.07
N VAL A 24 17.93 -9.26 -9.24
CA VAL A 24 18.61 -7.96 -9.15
C VAL A 24 18.13 -7.03 -10.28
N PHE A 25 17.98 -7.55 -11.50
CA PHE A 25 17.46 -6.79 -12.63
C PHE A 25 16.04 -6.28 -12.35
N ILE A 26 15.14 -7.15 -11.90
CA ILE A 26 13.77 -6.76 -11.54
C ILE A 26 13.77 -5.73 -10.39
N THR A 27 14.63 -5.93 -9.39
CA THR A 27 14.78 -4.98 -8.28
C THR A 27 15.18 -3.59 -8.78
N ILE A 28 16.19 -3.51 -9.64
CA ILE A 28 16.62 -2.24 -10.24
C ILE A 28 15.48 -1.62 -11.07
N THR A 29 14.76 -2.44 -11.83
CA THR A 29 13.61 -1.99 -12.62
C THR A 29 12.50 -1.39 -11.74
N ILE A 30 12.20 -2.00 -10.58
CA ILE A 30 11.24 -1.48 -9.61
C ILE A 30 11.70 -0.11 -9.08
N PHE A 31 12.94 0.00 -8.61
CA PHE A 31 13.48 1.26 -8.10
C PHE A 31 13.51 2.35 -9.17
N ALA A 32 13.91 2.01 -10.41
CA ALA A 32 13.90 2.96 -11.52
C ALA A 32 12.49 3.47 -11.83
N ASN A 33 11.48 2.58 -11.84
CA ASN A 33 10.09 2.94 -12.07
C ASN A 33 9.53 3.84 -10.96
N ILE A 34 9.83 3.54 -9.69
CA ILE A 34 9.42 4.36 -8.54
C ILE A 34 10.11 5.73 -8.63
N ALA A 35 11.41 5.77 -8.88
CA ALA A 35 12.17 7.02 -9.00
C ALA A 35 11.59 7.90 -10.12
N VAL A 36 11.32 7.35 -11.30
CA VAL A 36 10.70 8.07 -12.42
C VAL A 36 9.32 8.59 -12.04
N THR A 37 8.51 7.79 -11.35
CA THR A 37 7.18 8.22 -10.88
C THR A 37 7.28 9.41 -9.94
N VAL A 38 8.27 9.44 -9.05
CA VAL A 38 8.54 10.59 -8.17
C VAL A 38 9.05 11.78 -8.98
N LEU A 39 10.01 11.59 -9.87
CA LEU A 39 10.60 12.66 -10.69
C LEU A 39 9.57 13.35 -11.61
N LEU A 40 8.58 12.62 -12.10
CA LEU A 40 7.46 13.16 -12.89
C LEU A 40 6.57 14.13 -12.09
N THR A 41 6.69 14.21 -10.77
CA THR A 41 5.95 15.17 -9.94
C THR A 41 6.62 16.55 -9.90
N PHE A 42 7.88 16.68 -10.30
CA PHE A 42 8.66 17.91 -10.25
C PHE A 42 8.53 18.68 -11.56
N GLN A 43 7.88 19.82 -11.53
CA GLN A 43 7.69 20.68 -12.71
C GLN A 43 9.00 21.23 -13.27
N GLU A 44 10.02 21.39 -12.43
CA GLU A 44 11.36 21.84 -12.81
C GLU A 44 12.05 20.86 -13.78
N LEU A 45 11.63 19.61 -13.78
CA LEU A 45 12.15 18.55 -14.64
C LEU A 45 11.32 18.33 -15.92
N ALA A 46 10.44 19.26 -16.27
CA ALA A 46 9.55 19.15 -17.43
C ALA A 46 10.30 18.87 -18.75
N ALA A 47 11.52 19.40 -18.91
CA ALA A 47 12.37 19.13 -20.08
C ALA A 47 12.71 17.65 -20.25
N PHE A 48 12.69 16.87 -19.19
CA PHE A 48 13.02 15.43 -19.18
C PHE A 48 11.79 14.51 -19.18
N PHE A 49 10.57 15.02 -19.15
CA PHE A 49 9.36 14.22 -19.08
C PHE A 49 9.24 13.21 -20.21
N PHE A 50 9.72 13.54 -21.41
CA PHE A 50 9.74 12.59 -22.52
C PHE A 50 10.60 11.36 -22.20
N VAL A 51 11.78 11.58 -21.63
CA VAL A 51 12.70 10.47 -21.25
C VAL A 51 12.10 9.66 -20.09
N PHE A 52 11.50 10.32 -19.10
CA PHE A 52 10.84 9.65 -17.97
C PHE A 52 9.69 8.77 -18.43
N HIS A 53 8.86 9.24 -19.37
CA HIS A 53 7.80 8.42 -19.94
C HIS A 53 8.34 7.21 -20.72
N ILE A 54 9.44 7.35 -21.45
CA ILE A 54 10.07 6.21 -22.11
C ILE A 54 10.50 5.17 -21.08
N ILE A 55 11.18 5.58 -20.01
CA ILE A 55 11.60 4.66 -18.95
C ILE A 55 10.37 4.02 -18.28
N GLU A 56 9.32 4.78 -18.02
CA GLU A 56 8.06 4.26 -17.48
C GLU A 56 7.48 3.15 -18.38
N TRP A 57 7.39 3.36 -19.69
CA TRP A 57 6.87 2.37 -20.63
C TRP A 57 7.76 1.13 -20.73
N ILE A 58 9.09 1.29 -20.75
CA ILE A 58 10.03 0.17 -20.77
C ILE A 58 9.89 -0.68 -19.52
N THR A 59 9.85 -0.05 -18.35
CA THR A 59 9.71 -0.78 -17.07
C THR A 59 8.35 -1.48 -16.94
N LEU A 60 7.27 -0.86 -17.43
CA LEU A 60 5.95 -1.48 -17.51
C LEU A 60 5.93 -2.68 -18.44
N PHE A 61 6.59 -2.59 -19.59
CA PHE A 61 6.70 -3.73 -20.51
C PHE A 61 7.47 -4.89 -19.88
N ILE A 62 8.54 -4.61 -19.12
CA ILE A 62 9.30 -5.64 -18.38
C ILE A 62 8.38 -6.33 -17.37
N PHE A 63 7.61 -5.57 -16.57
CA PHE A 63 6.66 -6.14 -15.60
C PHE A 63 5.55 -6.95 -16.26
N PHE A 64 5.04 -6.49 -17.41
CA PHE A 64 4.06 -7.24 -18.17
C PHE A 64 4.61 -8.60 -18.65
N VAL A 65 5.82 -8.61 -19.19
CA VAL A 65 6.47 -9.86 -19.64
C VAL A 65 6.73 -10.78 -18.45
N GLU A 66 7.22 -10.26 -17.33
CA GLU A 66 7.42 -11.03 -16.10
C GLU A 66 6.11 -11.67 -15.63
N TYR A 67 5.03 -10.88 -15.56
CA TYR A 67 3.71 -11.35 -15.15
C TYR A 67 3.16 -12.45 -16.07
N ALA A 68 3.27 -12.25 -17.38
CA ALA A 68 2.86 -13.25 -18.38
C ALA A 68 3.63 -14.56 -18.22
N LEU A 69 4.94 -14.50 -17.98
CA LEU A 69 5.78 -15.68 -17.74
C LEU A 69 5.41 -16.38 -16.43
N ARG A 70 5.06 -15.65 -15.37
CA ARG A 70 4.60 -16.23 -14.10
C ARG A 70 3.27 -16.94 -14.24
N ILE A 71 2.30 -16.35 -14.96
CA ILE A 71 1.03 -17.01 -15.26
C ILE A 71 1.28 -18.29 -16.08
N TRP A 72 2.17 -18.21 -17.06
CA TRP A 72 2.49 -19.37 -17.91
C TRP A 72 3.14 -20.51 -17.13
N THR A 73 3.95 -20.22 -16.12
CA THR A 73 4.68 -21.21 -15.30
C THR A 73 4.00 -21.53 -13.96
N ALA A 74 2.79 -21.05 -13.72
CA ALA A 74 2.07 -21.20 -12.46
C ALA A 74 1.78 -22.67 -12.08
N ASP A 75 1.75 -23.59 -13.03
CA ASP A 75 1.59 -25.02 -12.78
C ASP A 75 2.76 -25.64 -11.99
N TYR A 76 3.98 -25.09 -12.14
CA TYR A 76 5.11 -25.49 -11.32
C TYR A 76 5.03 -24.98 -9.87
N LEU A 77 4.30 -23.89 -9.65
CA LEU A 77 4.08 -23.34 -8.31
C LEU A 77 3.00 -24.11 -7.53
N TYR A 78 2.02 -24.69 -8.25
CA TYR A 78 0.90 -25.44 -7.69
C TYR A 78 0.77 -26.82 -8.35
N PRO A 79 1.70 -27.76 -8.08
CA PRO A 79 1.77 -29.06 -8.76
C PRO A 79 0.55 -29.95 -8.53
N ASP A 80 -0.19 -29.73 -7.43
CA ASP A 80 -1.39 -30.50 -7.07
C ASP A 80 -2.64 -30.10 -7.85
N LYS A 81 -2.56 -29.06 -8.72
CA LYS A 81 -3.70 -28.50 -9.46
C LYS A 81 -3.51 -28.69 -10.96
N SER A 82 -4.62 -28.68 -11.71
CA SER A 82 -4.55 -28.64 -13.17
C SER A 82 -3.94 -27.30 -13.63
N GLU A 83 -3.35 -27.27 -14.86
CA GLU A 83 -2.72 -26.06 -15.39
C GLU A 83 -3.64 -24.81 -15.32
N LEU A 84 -4.93 -24.99 -15.67
CA LEU A 84 -5.89 -23.88 -15.63
C LEU A 84 -6.18 -23.41 -14.21
N GLN A 85 -6.34 -24.35 -13.28
CA GLN A 85 -6.57 -24.06 -11.87
C GLN A 85 -5.36 -23.37 -11.23
N SER A 86 -4.14 -23.78 -11.60
CA SER A 86 -2.89 -23.18 -11.12
C SER A 86 -2.78 -21.73 -11.58
N ARG A 87 -3.10 -21.44 -12.84
CA ARG A 87 -3.13 -20.07 -13.39
C ARG A 87 -4.16 -19.20 -12.71
N LEU A 88 -5.39 -19.69 -12.54
CA LEU A 88 -6.45 -18.95 -11.84
C LEU A 88 -6.08 -18.71 -10.37
N HIS A 89 -5.49 -19.71 -9.71
CA HIS A 89 -5.04 -19.55 -8.34
C HIS A 89 -3.93 -18.51 -8.20
N PHE A 90 -2.97 -18.48 -9.14
CA PHE A 90 -1.94 -17.46 -9.15
C PHE A 90 -2.53 -16.06 -9.35
N LEU A 91 -3.51 -15.88 -10.26
CA LEU A 91 -4.16 -14.58 -10.50
C LEU A 91 -4.83 -14.01 -9.24
N ILE A 92 -5.36 -14.88 -8.36
CA ILE A 92 -6.04 -14.50 -7.11
C ILE A 92 -5.05 -14.47 -5.93
N SER A 93 -3.83 -14.99 -6.09
CA SER A 93 -2.80 -14.95 -5.06
C SER A 93 -2.35 -13.51 -4.77
N PHE A 94 -1.78 -13.30 -3.58
CA PHE A 94 -1.23 -11.99 -3.21
C PHE A 94 -0.24 -11.48 -4.25
N ASP A 95 0.71 -12.32 -4.69
CA ASP A 95 1.71 -11.97 -5.70
C ASP A 95 1.06 -11.62 -7.05
N GLY A 96 0.09 -12.44 -7.50
CA GLY A 96 -0.62 -12.20 -8.75
C GLY A 96 -1.43 -10.91 -8.76
N ILE A 97 -2.07 -10.57 -7.64
CA ILE A 97 -2.81 -9.30 -7.48
C ILE A 97 -1.85 -8.11 -7.47
N VAL A 98 -0.74 -8.20 -6.73
CA VAL A 98 0.27 -7.13 -6.69
C VAL A 98 0.83 -6.87 -8.09
N ASP A 99 1.15 -7.92 -8.85
CA ASP A 99 1.64 -7.80 -10.23
C ASP A 99 0.63 -7.14 -11.14
N LEU A 100 -0.62 -7.57 -11.06
CA LEU A 100 -1.70 -7.02 -11.84
C LEU A 100 -1.93 -5.53 -11.53
N LEU A 101 -1.94 -5.15 -10.25
CA LEU A 101 -2.12 -3.76 -9.82
C LEU A 101 -1.02 -2.82 -10.33
N THR A 102 0.19 -3.32 -10.58
CA THR A 102 1.26 -2.49 -11.14
C THR A 102 1.11 -2.23 -12.64
N ILE A 103 0.45 -3.14 -13.35
CA ILE A 103 0.28 -3.11 -14.81
C ILE A 103 -1.03 -2.41 -15.20
N ILE A 104 -2.11 -2.62 -14.45
CA ILE A 104 -3.45 -2.05 -14.73
C ILE A 104 -3.42 -0.55 -15.04
N PRO A 105 -2.72 0.32 -14.27
CA PRO A 105 -2.72 1.76 -14.53
C PRO A 105 -2.21 2.17 -15.90
N ALA A 106 -1.42 1.31 -16.57
CA ALA A 106 -0.91 1.58 -17.89
C ALA A 106 -1.97 1.46 -19.00
N PHE A 107 -2.96 0.60 -18.80
CA PHE A 107 -4.03 0.36 -19.78
C PHE A 107 -5.16 1.39 -19.68
N PHE A 108 -5.31 2.03 -18.54
CA PHE A 108 -6.34 3.04 -18.31
C PHE A 108 -5.74 4.46 -18.40
N LEU A 109 -5.42 4.88 -19.62
CA LEU A 109 -4.81 6.17 -19.96
C LEU A 109 -5.73 7.39 -19.70
N SER A 110 -7.01 7.19 -19.46
CA SER A 110 -7.98 8.26 -19.33
C SER A 110 -8.05 8.79 -17.89
N GLY A 111 -7.51 9.96 -17.67
CA GLY A 111 -7.86 11.06 -16.74
C GLY A 111 -8.38 10.79 -15.33
N MET A 112 -8.80 9.59 -14.97
CA MET A 112 -9.36 9.29 -13.66
C MET A 112 -8.29 9.29 -12.57
N VAL A 113 -8.52 10.07 -11.52
CA VAL A 113 -7.60 10.24 -10.37
C VAL A 113 -7.24 8.88 -9.75
N ILE A 114 -8.18 7.93 -9.71
CA ILE A 114 -7.97 6.61 -9.13
C ILE A 114 -6.83 5.83 -9.81
N PHE A 115 -6.69 5.91 -11.14
CA PHE A 115 -5.61 5.21 -11.86
C PHE A 115 -4.25 5.87 -11.65
N ARG A 116 -4.21 7.18 -11.38
CA ARG A 116 -2.99 7.85 -10.94
C ARG A 116 -2.57 7.39 -9.55
N MET A 117 -3.54 7.20 -8.63
CA MET A 117 -3.28 6.65 -7.30
C MET A 117 -2.81 5.20 -7.35
N LEU A 118 -3.32 4.37 -8.26
CA LEU A 118 -2.87 2.99 -8.43
C LEU A 118 -1.39 2.88 -8.87
N ARG A 119 -0.79 3.94 -9.42
CA ARG A 119 0.66 3.96 -9.68
C ARG A 119 1.47 3.80 -8.39
N VAL A 120 0.96 4.31 -7.26
CA VAL A 120 1.59 4.15 -5.94
C VAL A 120 1.59 2.69 -5.50
N ALA A 121 0.62 1.89 -5.97
CA ALA A 121 0.57 0.45 -5.69
C ALA A 121 1.80 -0.32 -6.21
N ARG A 122 2.58 0.27 -7.14
CA ARG A 122 3.86 -0.29 -7.59
C ARG A 122 4.87 -0.45 -6.44
N ILE A 123 4.75 0.32 -5.38
CA ILE A 123 5.55 0.15 -4.16
C ILE A 123 5.34 -1.25 -3.57
N PHE A 124 4.17 -1.85 -3.72
CA PHE A 124 3.91 -3.22 -3.28
C PHE A 124 4.80 -4.27 -3.95
N HIS A 125 5.36 -3.99 -5.15
CA HIS A 125 6.40 -4.84 -5.74
C HIS A 125 7.64 -4.99 -4.84
N LEU A 126 7.93 -4.01 -3.99
CA LEU A 126 9.03 -4.12 -3.02
C LEU A 126 8.79 -5.24 -1.99
N PHE A 127 7.54 -5.58 -1.70
CA PHE A 127 7.24 -6.71 -0.81
C PHE A 127 7.70 -8.06 -1.36
N ARG A 128 7.93 -8.18 -2.67
CA ARG A 128 8.53 -9.38 -3.26
C ARG A 128 10.00 -9.56 -2.88
N LEU A 129 10.73 -8.47 -2.72
CA LEU A 129 12.10 -8.54 -2.21
C LEU A 129 12.15 -9.19 -0.84
N ASN A 130 11.04 -9.13 -0.16
CA ASN A 130 10.77 -9.65 1.15
C ASN A 130 10.85 -11.17 1.26
N ALA A 131 10.32 -11.91 0.29
CA ALA A 131 10.42 -13.38 0.27
C ALA A 131 11.88 -13.87 0.32
N ARG A 132 12.85 -12.97 0.06
CA ARG A 132 14.28 -13.24 0.04
C ARG A 132 14.98 -13.03 1.38
N TYR A 133 14.42 -12.21 2.26
CA TYR A 133 15.01 -11.84 3.54
C TYR A 133 14.18 -12.39 4.70
N ASP A 134 14.78 -13.30 5.49
CA ASP A 134 14.14 -13.89 6.69
C ASP A 134 13.62 -12.82 7.68
N SER A 135 14.17 -11.61 7.60
CA SER A 135 13.78 -10.49 8.47
C SER A 135 12.29 -10.14 8.37
N PHE A 136 11.67 -10.33 7.23
CA PHE A 136 10.24 -10.05 7.06
C PHE A 136 9.36 -11.24 7.46
N ASN A 137 9.88 -12.45 7.35
CA ASN A 137 9.19 -13.62 7.89
C ASN A 137 8.97 -13.45 9.40
N VAL A 138 9.93 -12.84 10.09
CA VAL A 138 9.80 -12.49 11.52
C VAL A 138 8.66 -11.49 11.72
N ILE A 139 8.61 -10.42 10.92
CA ILE A 139 7.55 -9.39 11.01
C ILE A 139 6.17 -10.01 10.73
N THR A 140 6.04 -10.79 9.66
CA THR A 140 4.76 -11.42 9.31
C THR A 140 4.33 -12.45 10.35
N THR A 141 5.26 -13.21 10.91
CA THR A 141 4.98 -14.15 12.00
C THR A 141 4.48 -13.43 13.24
N VAL A 142 5.15 -12.35 13.68
CA VAL A 142 4.72 -11.54 14.83
C VAL A 142 3.36 -10.90 14.58
N LEU A 143 3.12 -10.35 13.39
CA LEU A 143 1.82 -9.78 13.02
C LEU A 143 0.71 -10.85 13.04
N TYR A 144 0.99 -12.06 12.56
CA TYR A 144 0.04 -13.15 12.61
C TYR A 144 -0.23 -13.64 14.03
N GLU A 145 0.79 -13.80 14.86
CA GLU A 145 0.66 -14.18 16.27
C GLU A 145 -0.13 -13.13 17.07
N LYS A 146 0.10 -11.85 16.79
CA LYS A 146 -0.52 -10.72 17.50
C LYS A 146 -1.79 -10.18 16.82
N ARG A 147 -2.25 -10.80 15.74
CA ARG A 147 -3.40 -10.31 14.96
C ARG A 147 -4.64 -9.99 15.79
N ASN A 148 -4.97 -10.83 16.77
CA ASN A 148 -6.16 -10.62 17.61
C ASN A 148 -6.01 -9.37 18.48
N GLN A 149 -4.81 -9.13 19.03
CA GLN A 149 -4.53 -7.91 19.82
C GLN A 149 -4.56 -6.67 18.91
N ILE A 150 -3.97 -6.75 17.72
CA ILE A 150 -3.98 -5.65 16.73
C ILE A 150 -5.43 -5.33 16.33
N ILE A 151 -6.23 -6.32 15.98
CA ILE A 151 -7.65 -6.13 15.60
C ILE A 151 -8.43 -5.52 16.76
N SER A 152 -8.23 -5.99 18.00
CA SER A 152 -8.87 -5.45 19.18
C SER A 152 -8.49 -3.99 19.44
N SER A 153 -7.20 -3.64 19.32
CA SER A 153 -6.75 -2.25 19.48
C SER A 153 -7.34 -1.34 18.39
N VAL A 154 -7.31 -1.77 17.13
CA VAL A 154 -7.94 -1.00 16.03
C VAL A 154 -9.44 -0.80 16.28
N PHE A 155 -10.14 -1.84 16.74
CA PHE A 155 -11.58 -1.75 17.05
C PHE A 155 -11.85 -0.77 18.18
N ILE A 156 -11.05 -0.80 19.26
CA ILE A 156 -11.18 0.15 20.39
C ILE A 156 -10.93 1.58 19.90
N VAL A 157 -9.87 1.81 19.09
CA VAL A 157 -9.59 3.14 18.53
C VAL A 157 -10.74 3.64 17.66
N LEU A 158 -11.36 2.78 16.84
CA LEU A 158 -12.51 3.14 16.03
C LEU A 158 -13.72 3.54 16.87
N ILE A 159 -14.00 2.81 17.94
CA ILE A 159 -15.10 3.16 18.88
C ILE A 159 -14.82 4.50 19.55
N LEU A 160 -13.61 4.69 20.07
CA LEU A 160 -13.20 5.94 20.71
C LEU A 160 -13.26 7.11 19.74
N MET A 161 -12.84 6.91 18.50
CA MET A 161 -12.89 7.91 17.43
C MET A 161 -14.33 8.34 17.13
N LEU A 162 -15.26 7.38 16.99
CA LEU A 162 -16.67 7.66 16.76
C LEU A 162 -17.32 8.39 17.96
N ALA A 163 -17.08 7.90 19.16
CA ALA A 163 -17.61 8.52 20.38
C ALA A 163 -17.07 9.96 20.55
N SER A 164 -15.75 10.15 20.41
CA SER A 164 -15.10 11.45 20.50
C SER A 164 -15.59 12.41 19.42
N SER A 165 -15.80 11.91 18.20
CA SER A 165 -16.34 12.67 17.08
C SER A 165 -17.72 13.26 17.39
N LEU A 166 -18.64 12.40 17.82
CA LEU A 166 -20.02 12.82 18.16
C LEU A 166 -20.03 13.76 19.34
N CYS A 167 -19.27 13.48 20.40
CA CYS A 167 -19.15 14.34 21.56
C CYS A 167 -18.63 15.73 21.17
N MET A 168 -17.53 15.79 20.40
CA MET A 168 -16.93 17.05 20.01
C MET A 168 -17.82 17.83 19.04
N TYR A 169 -18.47 17.16 18.09
CA TYR A 169 -19.47 17.78 17.23
C TYR A 169 -20.59 18.43 18.07
N SER A 170 -21.14 17.73 19.07
CA SER A 170 -22.23 18.23 19.91
C SER A 170 -21.85 19.46 20.72
N VAL A 171 -20.58 19.60 21.11
CA VAL A 171 -20.09 20.72 21.94
C VAL A 171 -19.63 21.89 21.09
N GLU A 172 -18.96 21.65 19.95
CA GLU A 172 -18.28 22.65 19.18
C GLU A 172 -19.09 23.19 17.98
N HIS A 173 -20.03 22.41 17.44
CA HIS A 173 -20.79 22.80 16.25
C HIS A 173 -21.51 24.15 16.40
N ALA A 174 -22.11 24.42 17.57
CA ALA A 174 -22.81 25.68 17.82
C ALA A 174 -21.83 26.90 17.85
N ALA A 175 -20.59 26.69 18.31
CA ALA A 175 -19.58 27.72 18.44
C ALA A 175 -18.78 27.94 17.14
N GLN A 176 -18.61 26.89 16.35
CA GLN A 176 -17.83 26.92 15.10
C GLN A 176 -18.43 25.99 14.02
N PRO A 177 -19.61 26.31 13.47
CA PRO A 177 -20.35 25.47 12.54
C PRO A 177 -19.61 25.20 11.22
N GLU A 178 -18.73 26.10 10.81
CA GLU A 178 -17.92 25.96 9.60
C GLU A 178 -16.74 24.97 9.75
N VAL A 179 -16.31 24.73 10.99
CA VAL A 179 -15.18 23.82 11.30
C VAL A 179 -15.72 22.44 11.66
N PHE A 180 -16.58 22.35 12.68
CA PHE A 180 -17.27 21.12 13.04
C PHE A 180 -18.62 21.03 12.30
N ARG A 181 -18.58 20.91 10.97
CA ARG A 181 -19.78 20.91 10.12
C ARG A 181 -20.69 19.71 10.35
N ASN A 182 -20.09 18.56 10.61
CA ASN A 182 -20.77 17.29 10.78
C ASN A 182 -19.89 16.33 11.58
N ALA A 183 -20.40 15.13 11.87
CA ALA A 183 -19.65 14.09 12.59
C ALA A 183 -18.32 13.73 11.88
N PHE A 184 -18.24 13.83 10.56
CA PHE A 184 -17.01 13.50 9.82
C PHE A 184 -15.87 14.49 10.11
N SER A 185 -16.16 15.80 10.27
CA SER A 185 -15.16 16.77 10.74
C SER A 185 -14.68 16.43 12.15
N GLY A 186 -15.58 15.98 13.02
CA GLY A 186 -15.23 15.49 14.35
C GLY A 186 -14.37 14.22 14.30
N MET A 187 -14.64 13.30 13.35
CA MET A 187 -13.80 12.11 13.15
C MET A 187 -12.37 12.46 12.73
N TRP A 188 -12.21 13.42 11.81
CA TRP A 188 -10.90 13.91 11.41
C TRP A 188 -10.11 14.46 12.60
N TRP A 189 -10.75 15.32 13.40
CA TRP A 189 -10.14 15.85 14.62
C TRP A 189 -9.81 14.73 15.62
N SER A 190 -10.75 13.83 15.89
CA SER A 190 -10.58 12.73 16.84
C SER A 190 -9.45 11.79 16.44
N MET A 191 -9.36 11.42 15.16
CA MET A 191 -8.28 10.59 14.62
C MET A 191 -6.93 11.28 14.83
N SER A 192 -6.84 12.58 14.49
CA SER A 192 -5.62 13.37 14.65
C SER A 192 -5.18 13.46 16.12
N THR A 193 -6.12 13.53 17.06
CA THR A 193 -5.86 13.63 18.49
C THR A 193 -5.54 12.27 19.12
N LEU A 194 -6.36 11.25 18.87
CA LEU A 194 -6.18 9.90 19.43
C LEU A 194 -4.89 9.24 18.95
N LEU A 195 -4.54 9.42 17.67
CA LEU A 195 -3.27 8.90 17.11
C LEU A 195 -2.08 9.83 17.34
N THR A 196 -2.24 10.89 18.17
CA THR A 196 -1.19 11.85 18.53
C THR A 196 -0.54 12.57 17.35
N VAL A 197 -1.24 12.70 16.21
CA VAL A 197 -0.73 13.39 15.00
C VAL A 197 -0.77 14.89 15.18
N GLY A 198 -1.92 15.45 15.62
CA GLY A 198 -2.08 16.86 15.98
C GLY A 198 -1.88 17.84 14.82
N TYR A 199 -2.58 17.68 13.69
CA TYR A 199 -2.46 18.60 12.53
C TYR A 199 -2.72 20.07 12.88
N GLY A 200 -3.61 20.34 13.84
CA GLY A 200 -3.92 21.71 14.30
C GLY A 200 -4.83 22.50 13.35
N ASP A 201 -5.35 21.89 12.32
CA ASP A 201 -6.29 22.48 11.35
C ASP A 201 -7.73 22.56 11.92
N ILE A 202 -8.10 21.62 12.76
CA ILE A 202 -9.35 21.58 13.52
C ILE A 202 -9.01 21.43 15.00
N TYR A 203 -9.59 22.29 15.87
CA TYR A 203 -9.39 22.23 17.32
C TYR A 203 -10.58 22.82 18.06
N PRO A 204 -10.86 22.40 19.33
CA PRO A 204 -11.95 22.94 20.14
C PRO A 204 -11.64 24.35 20.64
N ILE A 205 -12.62 25.24 20.54
CA ILE A 205 -12.55 26.61 21.05
C ILE A 205 -13.31 26.80 22.36
N THR A 206 -14.37 25.99 22.61
CA THR A 206 -15.14 26.08 23.84
C THR A 206 -14.37 25.53 25.03
N THR A 207 -14.64 26.04 26.23
CA THR A 207 -14.03 25.54 27.47
C THR A 207 -14.31 24.05 27.68
N LEU A 208 -15.56 23.66 27.46
CA LEU A 208 -15.97 22.26 27.59
C LEU A 208 -15.28 21.36 26.56
N GLY A 209 -15.21 21.78 25.30
CA GLY A 209 -14.52 21.06 24.25
C GLY A 209 -13.04 20.87 24.54
N ARG A 210 -12.35 21.89 25.10
CA ARG A 210 -10.95 21.80 25.52
C ARG A 210 -10.73 20.80 26.65
N VAL A 211 -11.62 20.80 27.66
CA VAL A 211 -11.56 19.81 28.74
C VAL A 211 -11.77 18.40 28.20
N MET A 212 -12.77 18.21 27.34
CA MET A 212 -13.01 16.91 26.68
C MET A 212 -11.83 16.48 25.81
N ALA A 213 -11.19 17.41 25.10
CA ALA A 213 -10.02 17.12 24.29
C ALA A 213 -8.85 16.55 25.11
N ILE A 214 -8.63 17.09 26.32
CA ILE A 214 -7.63 16.56 27.25
C ILE A 214 -7.94 15.10 27.61
N VAL A 215 -9.19 14.82 27.99
CA VAL A 215 -9.62 13.45 28.36
C VAL A 215 -9.46 12.49 27.17
N ILE A 216 -9.89 12.91 25.98
CA ILE A 216 -9.79 12.12 24.76
C ILE A 216 -8.32 11.85 24.40
N ALA A 217 -7.45 12.85 24.51
CA ALA A 217 -6.03 12.68 24.27
C ALA A 217 -5.39 11.66 25.23
N TYR A 218 -5.74 11.69 26.52
CA TYR A 218 -5.29 10.70 27.49
C TYR A 218 -5.75 9.28 27.15
N LEU A 219 -7.01 9.14 26.70
CA LEU A 219 -7.53 7.83 26.26
C LEU A 219 -6.76 7.33 25.03
N GLY A 220 -6.41 8.21 24.09
CA GLY A 220 -5.62 7.85 22.91
C GLY A 220 -4.22 7.34 23.24
N VAL A 221 -3.56 7.94 24.20
CA VAL A 221 -2.22 7.51 24.66
C VAL A 221 -2.27 6.15 25.39
N GLY A 222 -3.42 5.82 26.01
CA GLY A 222 -3.58 4.59 26.79
C GLY A 222 -3.95 3.34 25.99
N VAL A 223 -4.24 3.48 24.68
CA VAL A 223 -4.64 2.38 23.78
C VAL A 223 -3.50 2.00 22.84
#